data_9e0ded950e594d7927454354b182af7d
#
_entry.id   9e0ded950e594d7927454354b182af7d
#
_cell.length_a   1.000
_cell.length_b   1.000
_cell.length_c   1.000
_cell.angle_alpha   90.00
_cell.angle_beta   90.00
_cell.angle_gamma   90.00
#
_symmetry.space_group_name_H-M   'P 1'
#
loop_
_entity.id
_entity.type
_entity.pdbx_description
1 polymer ?
#
loop_
_entity_poly.entity_id
_entity_poly.type
_entity_poly.pdbx_seq_one_letter_code
_entity_poly.pdbx_strand_id
1 'polypeptide(L)'
;VVRLKGGDPFIFGRGGEEVIALQEHNIPYEVIPGITSAISVPELAGIPPTHRKISQDLHIVTGHTAEEENVNYKALAQEKGTLVFLMGVGNIEKIANRLMEFGKDENTPVAFIENGSTPKERITKTILKNAYTTVVEENVKPPAIIVMGEVVSLDFRETIHNKSVAVTGTNSFRNRLKTALEKKCYVTNEVCKLDVSAYENSTIKNVLANISAYEWVVLTSRNGVEIFMENMKKYSID
;
A
#
# COMPACT_ATOMS: atom_id res chain seq x y z
N VAL A 1 22.17 -3.57 -10.90
CA VAL A 1 21.32 -4.14 -9.82
C VAL A 1 20.36 -3.04 -9.36
N VAL A 2 19.10 -3.36 -9.10
CA VAL A 2 18.11 -2.43 -8.55
C VAL A 2 17.74 -2.89 -7.15
N ARG A 3 17.84 -1.97 -6.18
CA ARG A 3 17.36 -2.17 -4.82
C ARG A 3 15.99 -1.49 -4.68
N LEU A 4 14.92 -2.26 -4.81
CA LEU A 4 13.56 -1.76 -4.69
C LEU A 4 13.17 -1.60 -3.21
N LYS A 5 12.56 -0.46 -2.87
CA LYS A 5 12.08 -0.13 -1.52
C LYS A 5 10.61 0.33 -1.60
N GLY A 6 9.86 0.14 -0.53
CA GLY A 6 8.49 0.65 -0.42
C GLY A 6 8.49 2.09 0.07
N GLY A 7 7.93 3.00 -0.72
CA GLY A 7 7.89 4.43 -0.39
C GLY A 7 9.21 5.15 -0.71
N ASP A 8 9.54 6.16 0.07
CA ASP A 8 10.81 6.88 -0.08
C ASP A 8 11.97 6.10 0.57
N PRO A 9 13.13 5.96 -0.10
CA PRO A 9 14.25 5.17 0.41
C PRO A 9 14.89 5.77 1.66
N PHE A 10 14.80 7.08 1.87
CA PHE A 10 15.46 7.77 2.99
C PHE A 10 14.52 8.09 4.16
N ILE A 11 13.20 8.04 3.96
CA ILE A 11 12.25 8.27 5.05
C ILE A 11 11.99 6.94 5.78
N PHE A 12 12.75 6.70 6.85
CA PHE A 12 12.75 5.46 7.66
C PHE A 12 12.93 4.18 6.86
N GLY A 13 13.49 4.30 5.64
CA GLY A 13 13.75 3.18 4.73
C GLY A 13 15.15 2.60 4.84
N ARG A 14 16.02 3.13 5.71
CA ARG A 14 17.42 2.74 5.88
C ARG A 14 18.26 2.86 4.60
N GLY A 15 17.84 3.71 3.66
CA GLY A 15 18.59 3.94 2.43
C GLY A 15 19.96 4.59 2.66
N GLY A 16 20.10 5.36 3.75
CA GLY A 16 21.37 5.99 4.11
C GLY A 16 22.47 4.97 4.41
N GLU A 17 22.17 3.93 5.18
CA GLU A 17 23.11 2.86 5.51
C GLU A 17 23.53 2.07 4.26
N GLU A 18 22.56 1.80 3.36
CA GLU A 18 22.84 1.12 2.08
C GLU A 18 23.76 1.99 1.19
N VAL A 19 23.55 3.30 1.15
CA VAL A 19 24.39 4.22 0.39
C VAL A 19 25.81 4.32 0.97
N ILE A 20 25.94 4.40 2.29
CA ILE A 20 27.26 4.41 2.96
C ILE A 20 28.06 3.16 2.59
N ALA A 21 27.44 1.97 2.66
CA ALA A 21 28.09 0.73 2.27
C ALA A 21 28.55 0.72 0.81
N LEU A 22 27.78 1.31 -0.12
CA LEU A 22 28.18 1.44 -1.52
C LEU A 22 29.35 2.38 -1.68
N GLN A 23 29.37 3.50 -0.95
CA GLN A 23 30.47 4.47 -0.97
C GLN A 23 31.78 3.87 -0.45
N GLU A 24 31.74 3.11 0.65
CA GLU A 24 32.91 2.42 1.21
C GLU A 24 33.57 1.45 0.21
N HIS A 25 32.75 0.89 -0.72
CA HIS A 25 33.23 -0.02 -1.75
C HIS A 25 33.46 0.64 -3.12
N ASN A 26 33.37 2.00 -3.20
CA ASN A 26 33.49 2.76 -4.44
C ASN A 26 32.52 2.29 -5.55
N ILE A 27 31.30 1.84 -5.19
CA ILE A 27 30.27 1.41 -6.14
C ILE A 27 29.43 2.64 -6.52
N PRO A 28 29.36 3.01 -7.80
CA PRO A 28 28.49 4.08 -8.24
C PRO A 28 27.02 3.72 -8.04
N TYR A 29 26.21 4.68 -7.61
CA TYR A 29 24.81 4.50 -7.34
C TYR A 29 23.99 5.74 -7.74
N GLU A 30 22.69 5.53 -7.88
CA GLU A 30 21.71 6.59 -8.06
C GLU A 30 20.56 6.32 -7.09
N VAL A 31 20.02 7.37 -6.47
CA VAL A 31 18.87 7.30 -5.58
C VAL A 31 17.66 7.91 -6.28
N ILE A 32 16.61 7.11 -6.48
CA ILE A 32 15.35 7.58 -7.02
C ILE A 32 14.40 7.85 -5.85
N PRO A 33 13.97 9.10 -5.62
CA PRO A 33 13.00 9.43 -4.58
C PRO A 33 11.67 8.71 -4.78
N GLY A 34 11.00 8.41 -3.69
CA GLY A 34 9.69 7.78 -3.68
C GLY A 34 8.68 8.58 -2.88
N ILE A 35 7.42 8.16 -2.90
CA ILE A 35 6.36 8.78 -2.12
C ILE A 35 6.29 8.08 -0.77
N THR A 36 6.61 8.81 0.31
CA THR A 36 6.51 8.27 1.66
C THR A 36 5.06 8.10 2.09
N SER A 37 4.76 6.98 2.75
CA SER A 37 3.45 6.71 3.34
C SER A 37 3.04 7.73 4.40
N ALA A 38 4.00 8.40 5.03
CA ALA A 38 3.72 9.45 6.01
C ALA A 38 2.94 10.64 5.42
N ILE A 39 3.03 10.86 4.12
CA ILE A 39 2.31 11.92 3.39
C ILE A 39 1.14 11.31 2.61
N SER A 40 1.40 10.31 1.77
CA SER A 40 0.40 9.79 0.84
C SER A 40 -0.78 9.09 1.52
N VAL A 41 -0.56 8.39 2.63
CA VAL A 41 -1.66 7.68 3.30
C VAL A 41 -2.65 8.64 3.97
N PRO A 42 -2.25 9.67 4.73
CA PRO A 42 -3.19 10.68 5.21
C PRO A 42 -3.93 11.40 4.09
N GLU A 43 -3.25 11.78 3.00
CA GLU A 43 -3.88 12.43 1.85
C GLU A 43 -4.98 11.55 1.22
N LEU A 44 -4.68 10.27 0.95
CA LEU A 44 -5.64 9.32 0.40
C LEU A 44 -6.80 9.03 1.37
N ALA A 45 -6.53 9.11 2.67
CA ALA A 45 -7.54 9.02 3.72
C ALA A 45 -8.37 10.30 3.88
N GLY A 46 -8.14 11.33 3.07
CA GLY A 46 -8.85 12.62 3.13
C GLY A 46 -8.41 13.54 4.27
N ILE A 47 -7.27 13.24 4.90
CA ILE A 47 -6.68 14.05 5.97
C ILE A 47 -5.45 14.77 5.39
N PRO A 48 -5.53 16.08 5.10
CA PRO A 48 -4.39 16.80 4.57
C PRO A 48 -3.30 16.93 5.64
N PRO A 49 -2.04 16.51 5.38
CA PRO A 49 -0.95 16.63 6.36
C PRO A 49 -0.67 18.07 6.79
N THR A 50 -0.98 19.05 5.94
CA THR A 50 -0.87 20.47 6.23
C THR A 50 -2.10 21.23 5.75
N HIS A 51 -2.43 22.34 6.42
CA HIS A 51 -3.50 23.23 6.01
C HIS A 51 -3.19 24.66 6.44
N ARG A 52 -3.25 25.63 5.50
CA ARG A 52 -2.81 27.04 5.71
C ARG A 52 -3.30 27.69 7.01
N LYS A 53 -4.53 27.36 7.46
CA LYS A 53 -5.15 27.99 8.65
C LYS A 53 -5.13 27.09 9.89
N ILE A 54 -4.78 25.82 9.75
CA ILE A 54 -4.95 24.81 10.82
C ILE A 54 -3.59 24.24 11.24
N SER A 55 -2.76 23.82 10.27
CA SER A 55 -1.48 23.19 10.52
C SER A 55 -0.49 23.62 9.44
N GLN A 56 0.53 24.39 9.81
CA GLN A 56 1.50 24.95 8.87
C GLN A 56 2.81 24.17 8.83
N ASP A 57 2.96 23.19 9.69
CA ASP A 57 4.14 22.34 9.82
C ASP A 57 3.74 20.86 9.95
N LEU A 58 4.68 20.00 9.61
CA LEU A 58 4.51 18.55 9.61
C LEU A 58 5.76 17.90 10.20
N HIS A 59 5.56 17.12 11.26
CA HIS A 59 6.60 16.34 11.91
C HIS A 59 6.38 14.85 11.67
N ILE A 60 7.32 14.22 11.00
CA ILE A 60 7.29 12.79 10.72
C ILE A 60 8.25 12.09 11.67
N VAL A 61 7.73 11.20 12.49
CA VAL A 61 8.45 10.56 13.59
C VAL A 61 8.32 9.04 13.48
N THR A 62 9.39 8.31 13.82
CA THR A 62 9.27 6.87 14.04
C THR A 62 8.79 6.61 15.46
N GLY A 63 7.73 5.82 15.60
CA GLY A 63 7.23 5.37 16.92
C GLY A 63 7.98 4.16 17.47
N HIS A 64 8.91 3.60 16.69
CA HIS A 64 9.78 2.50 17.12
C HIS A 64 11.23 2.96 17.07
N THR A 65 11.82 3.15 18.25
CA THR A 65 13.25 3.46 18.38
C THR A 65 13.91 2.34 19.18
N ALA A 66 15.10 1.93 18.73
CA ALA A 66 15.90 0.95 19.45
C ALA A 66 16.38 1.49 20.82
N GLU A 67 16.51 2.81 20.92
CA GLU A 67 16.90 3.53 22.13
C GLU A 67 15.82 4.55 22.49
N GLU A 68 15.36 4.53 23.73
CA GLU A 68 14.21 5.30 24.20
C GLU A 68 14.40 6.83 24.15
N GLU A 69 15.64 7.31 24.11
CA GLU A 69 15.98 8.72 24.31
C GLU A 69 16.01 9.55 23.01
N ASN A 70 15.83 8.92 21.83
CA ASN A 70 16.04 9.60 20.55
C ASN A 70 14.86 10.46 20.07
N VAL A 71 13.68 10.41 20.71
CA VAL A 71 12.52 11.22 20.34
C VAL A 71 12.32 12.34 21.36
N ASN A 72 12.42 13.58 20.92
CA ASN A 72 12.18 14.74 21.77
C ASN A 72 10.69 15.02 21.95
N TYR A 73 10.03 14.23 22.81
CA TYR A 73 8.60 14.36 23.09
C TYR A 73 8.23 15.73 23.66
N LYS A 74 9.15 16.38 24.39
CA LYS A 74 8.92 17.73 24.94
C LYS A 74 8.76 18.76 23.81
N ALA A 75 9.60 18.71 22.81
CA ALA A 75 9.46 19.57 21.64
C ALA A 75 8.17 19.23 20.87
N LEU A 76 7.93 17.95 20.56
CA LEU A 76 6.75 17.51 19.83
C LEU A 76 5.42 17.88 20.52
N ALA A 77 5.38 17.86 21.86
CA ALA A 77 4.20 18.24 22.62
C ALA A 77 3.84 19.73 22.45
N GLN A 78 4.83 20.58 22.22
CA GLN A 78 4.65 22.04 22.05
C GLN A 78 4.30 22.42 20.60
N GLU A 79 4.50 21.53 19.65
CA GLU A 79 4.20 21.78 18.25
C GLU A 79 2.68 21.84 18.02
N LYS A 80 2.25 22.87 17.26
CA LYS A 80 0.84 23.06 16.86
C LYS A 80 0.52 22.37 15.55
N GLY A 81 1.55 21.95 14.83
CA GLY A 81 1.44 21.26 13.56
C GLY A 81 0.96 19.83 13.63
N THR A 82 1.00 19.16 12.52
CA THR A 82 0.61 17.76 12.40
C THR A 82 1.77 16.85 12.79
N LEU A 83 1.51 15.92 13.68
CA LEU A 83 2.46 14.84 13.99
C LEU A 83 2.02 13.57 13.27
N VAL A 84 2.94 12.96 12.53
CA VAL A 84 2.71 11.66 11.87
C VAL A 84 3.70 10.65 12.41
N PHE A 85 3.18 9.61 13.07
CA PHE A 85 4.01 8.53 13.57
C PHE A 85 3.92 7.30 12.68
N LEU A 86 5.07 6.87 12.18
CA LEU A 86 5.24 5.58 11.52
C LEU A 86 5.68 4.54 12.54
N MET A 87 5.23 3.29 12.37
CA MET A 87 5.60 2.17 13.28
C MET A 87 5.27 2.41 14.76
N GLY A 88 4.23 3.23 15.05
CA GLY A 88 3.93 3.70 16.40
C GLY A 88 2.82 2.93 17.13
N VAL A 89 2.04 2.06 16.46
CA VAL A 89 0.85 1.43 17.05
C VAL A 89 1.20 0.63 18.31
N GLY A 90 2.28 -0.17 18.28
CA GLY A 90 2.72 -0.95 19.44
C GLY A 90 3.22 -0.12 20.63
N ASN A 91 3.53 1.16 20.40
CA ASN A 91 4.05 2.09 21.41
C ASN A 91 3.08 3.26 21.69
N ILE A 92 1.83 3.17 21.24
CA ILE A 92 0.88 4.29 21.32
C ILE A 92 0.61 4.75 22.73
N GLU A 93 0.54 3.84 23.69
CA GLU A 93 0.37 4.18 25.12
C GLU A 93 1.48 5.09 25.61
N LYS A 94 2.73 4.71 25.33
CA LYS A 94 3.92 5.50 25.68
C LYS A 94 3.92 6.84 24.96
N ILE A 95 3.67 6.84 23.65
CA ILE A 95 3.64 8.05 22.81
C ILE A 95 2.61 9.04 23.36
N ALA A 96 1.38 8.59 23.60
CA ALA A 96 0.31 9.44 24.10
C ALA A 96 0.62 9.99 25.50
N ASN A 97 1.05 9.12 26.43
CA ASN A 97 1.39 9.54 27.78
C ASN A 97 2.53 10.56 27.81
N ARG A 98 3.60 10.35 27.02
CA ARG A 98 4.73 11.29 26.97
C ARG A 98 4.33 12.64 26.37
N LEU A 99 3.51 12.64 25.32
CA LEU A 99 3.01 13.89 24.74
C LEU A 99 2.15 14.67 25.73
N MET A 100 1.22 14.00 26.44
CA MET A 100 0.39 14.64 27.46
C MET A 100 1.20 15.11 28.68
N GLU A 101 2.16 14.32 29.15
CA GLU A 101 3.08 14.68 30.23
C GLU A 101 3.82 16.00 29.95
N PHE A 102 4.19 16.23 28.68
CA PHE A 102 4.85 17.47 28.25
C PHE A 102 3.88 18.57 27.78
N GLY A 103 2.59 18.41 28.03
CA GLY A 103 1.59 19.47 27.87
C GLY A 103 0.84 19.47 26.52
N LYS A 104 0.91 18.41 25.73
CA LYS A 104 0.01 18.25 24.57
C LYS A 104 -1.42 18.13 25.07
N ASP A 105 -2.34 18.86 24.43
CA ASP A 105 -3.76 18.79 24.78
C ASP A 105 -4.29 17.36 24.64
N GLU A 106 -4.86 16.85 25.71
CA GLU A 106 -5.45 15.51 25.77
C GLU A 106 -6.58 15.29 24.76
N ASN A 107 -7.23 16.37 24.31
CA ASN A 107 -8.27 16.33 23.30
C ASN A 107 -7.77 16.48 21.87
N THR A 108 -6.45 16.56 21.66
CA THR A 108 -5.85 16.58 20.30
C THR A 108 -6.41 15.43 19.47
N PRO A 109 -7.00 15.72 18.28
CA PRO A 109 -7.53 14.69 17.41
C PRO A 109 -6.45 13.72 16.91
N VAL A 110 -6.79 12.43 16.88
CA VAL A 110 -5.91 11.35 16.45
C VAL A 110 -6.63 10.46 15.44
N ALA A 111 -5.95 10.09 14.36
CA ALA A 111 -6.42 9.10 13.41
C ALA A 111 -5.42 7.95 13.28
N PHE A 112 -5.93 6.73 13.31
CA PHE A 112 -5.20 5.53 12.92
C PHE A 112 -5.65 5.13 11.51
N ILE A 113 -4.72 5.02 10.57
CA ILE A 113 -5.00 4.65 9.19
C ILE A 113 -4.30 3.34 8.91
N GLU A 114 -5.07 2.26 8.96
CA GLU A 114 -4.59 0.89 8.74
C GLU A 114 -4.65 0.53 7.26
N ASN A 115 -3.66 -0.22 6.77
CA ASN A 115 -3.60 -0.69 5.39
C ASN A 115 -3.82 0.41 4.34
N GLY A 116 -3.37 1.62 4.64
CA GLY A 116 -3.59 2.80 3.82
C GLY A 116 -3.24 2.59 2.35
N SER A 117 -3.98 3.23 1.46
CA SER A 117 -3.88 3.07 0.00
C SER A 117 -4.25 1.68 -0.55
N THR A 118 -4.91 0.85 0.23
CA THR A 118 -5.35 -0.49 -0.20
C THR A 118 -6.86 -0.65 -0.04
N PRO A 119 -7.48 -1.65 -0.70
CA PRO A 119 -8.90 -1.95 -0.49
C PRO A 119 -9.26 -2.37 0.95
N LYS A 120 -8.26 -2.64 1.79
CA LYS A 120 -8.43 -2.98 3.21
C LYS A 120 -8.23 -1.79 4.15
N GLU A 121 -8.15 -0.58 3.61
CA GLU A 121 -7.98 0.62 4.40
C GLU A 121 -9.11 0.77 5.42
N ARG A 122 -8.71 1.01 6.68
CA ARG A 122 -9.63 1.33 7.77
C ARG A 122 -9.10 2.56 8.50
N ILE A 123 -9.99 3.50 8.79
CA ILE A 123 -9.65 4.72 9.49
C ILE A 123 -10.43 4.75 10.80
N THR A 124 -9.71 4.83 11.91
CA THR A 124 -10.28 4.96 13.25
C THR A 124 -9.86 6.33 13.80
N LYS A 125 -10.83 7.19 14.13
CA LYS A 125 -10.59 8.51 14.70
C LYS A 125 -10.91 8.51 16.19
N THR A 126 -10.10 9.23 16.97
CA THR A 126 -10.23 9.39 18.42
C THR A 126 -9.56 10.69 18.88
N ILE A 127 -9.33 10.85 20.16
CA ILE A 127 -8.53 11.92 20.76
C ILE A 127 -7.34 11.33 21.53
N LEU A 128 -6.32 12.14 21.80
CA LEU A 128 -5.05 11.70 22.33
C LEU A 128 -5.18 10.88 23.63
N LYS A 129 -6.00 11.33 24.59
CA LYS A 129 -6.21 10.60 25.86
C LYS A 129 -6.81 9.21 25.68
N ASN A 130 -7.56 8.99 24.62
CA ASN A 130 -8.22 7.71 24.34
C ASN A 130 -7.43 6.86 23.33
N ALA A 131 -6.28 7.35 22.83
CA ALA A 131 -5.55 6.70 21.75
C ALA A 131 -5.20 5.25 22.04
N TYR A 132 -4.70 4.94 23.24
CA TYR A 132 -4.39 3.56 23.64
C TYR A 132 -5.65 2.69 23.77
N THR A 133 -6.66 3.17 24.50
CA THR A 133 -7.93 2.44 24.67
C THR A 133 -8.57 2.13 23.31
N THR A 134 -8.59 3.11 22.41
CA THR A 134 -9.10 2.92 21.04
C THR A 134 -8.34 1.84 20.28
N VAL A 135 -7.00 1.80 20.39
CA VAL A 135 -6.20 0.75 19.72
C VAL A 135 -6.57 -0.63 20.22
N VAL A 136 -6.84 -0.78 21.54
CA VAL A 136 -7.22 -2.06 22.13
C VAL A 136 -8.64 -2.46 21.73
N GLU A 137 -9.61 -1.57 21.91
CA GLU A 137 -11.03 -1.85 21.65
C GLU A 137 -11.32 -2.10 20.17
N GLU A 138 -10.75 -1.26 19.29
CA GLU A 138 -10.92 -1.35 17.84
C GLU A 138 -9.95 -2.36 17.19
N ASN A 139 -9.07 -2.98 17.99
CA ASN A 139 -8.07 -3.95 17.53
C ASN A 139 -7.25 -3.41 16.34
N VAL A 140 -6.74 -2.16 16.47
CA VAL A 140 -5.92 -1.52 15.45
C VAL A 140 -4.59 -2.26 15.30
N LYS A 141 -4.22 -2.59 14.07
CA LYS A 141 -3.03 -3.41 13.76
C LYS A 141 -2.11 -2.78 12.71
N PRO A 142 -0.81 -3.03 12.83
CA PRO A 142 0.11 -2.76 11.72
C PRO A 142 -0.26 -3.55 10.44
N PRO A 143 0.01 -3.00 9.23
CA PRO A 143 0.62 -1.70 9.02
C PRO A 143 -0.39 -0.57 9.21
N ALA A 144 -0.04 0.41 10.05
CA ALA A 144 -0.88 1.58 10.27
C ALA A 144 -0.03 2.83 10.51
N ILE A 145 -0.59 3.97 10.13
CA ILE A 145 -0.03 5.30 10.35
C ILE A 145 -0.88 6.02 11.38
N ILE A 146 -0.25 6.74 12.29
CA ILE A 146 -0.91 7.55 13.30
C ILE A 146 -0.74 9.01 12.89
N VAL A 147 -1.84 9.73 12.77
CA VAL A 147 -1.87 11.18 12.49
C VAL A 147 -2.47 11.88 13.71
N MET A 148 -1.80 12.90 14.23
CA MET A 148 -2.25 13.67 15.38
C MET A 148 -2.25 15.16 15.06
N GLY A 149 -3.31 15.86 15.37
CA GLY A 149 -3.46 17.30 15.17
C GLY A 149 -4.82 17.66 14.60
N GLU A 150 -5.11 18.96 14.54
CA GLU A 150 -6.42 19.51 14.16
C GLU A 150 -6.85 19.14 12.73
N VAL A 151 -5.90 18.82 11.84
CA VAL A 151 -6.19 18.37 10.47
C VAL A 151 -7.00 17.07 10.43
N VAL A 152 -6.94 16.24 11.48
CA VAL A 152 -7.72 15.00 11.59
C VAL A 152 -9.23 15.26 11.63
N SER A 153 -9.62 16.45 12.06
CA SER A 153 -11.03 16.88 12.05
C SER A 153 -11.54 17.22 10.65
N LEU A 154 -10.64 17.43 9.70
CA LEU A 154 -10.99 17.58 8.29
C LEU A 154 -11.27 16.20 7.68
N ASP A 155 -12.19 16.17 6.72
CA ASP A 155 -12.46 14.96 5.95
C ASP A 155 -12.81 15.32 4.50
N PHE A 156 -11.86 15.10 3.63
CA PHE A 156 -12.03 15.39 2.19
C PHE A 156 -12.38 14.15 1.36
N ARG A 157 -12.73 13.03 2.01
CA ARG A 157 -13.07 11.76 1.32
C ARG A 157 -14.35 11.82 0.52
N GLU A 158 -15.31 12.67 0.89
CA GLU A 158 -16.57 12.79 0.17
C GLU A 158 -16.41 13.16 -1.31
N THR A 159 -15.28 13.78 -1.65
CA THR A 159 -14.93 14.11 -3.03
C THR A 159 -14.22 12.97 -3.77
N ILE A 160 -13.68 12.01 -3.05
CA ILE A 160 -13.03 10.82 -3.60
C ILE A 160 -14.09 9.73 -3.70
N HIS A 161 -14.77 9.66 -4.82
CA HIS A 161 -15.78 8.63 -5.07
C HIS A 161 -15.12 7.25 -5.09
N ASN A 162 -15.17 6.54 -3.98
CA ASN A 162 -14.79 5.13 -3.88
C ASN A 162 -15.86 4.26 -4.58
N LYS A 163 -15.99 4.42 -5.91
CA LYS A 163 -16.75 3.47 -6.70
C LYS A 163 -15.96 2.19 -6.77
N SER A 164 -16.39 1.18 -6.01
CA SER A 164 -15.80 -0.14 -6.08
C SER A 164 -16.45 -0.97 -7.18
N VAL A 165 -15.63 -1.69 -7.93
CA VAL A 165 -16.06 -2.58 -9.01
C VAL A 165 -15.59 -3.98 -8.71
N ALA A 166 -16.52 -4.92 -8.67
CA ALA A 166 -16.20 -6.35 -8.57
C ALA A 166 -15.68 -6.84 -9.93
N VAL A 167 -14.49 -7.42 -9.94
CA VAL A 167 -13.84 -7.90 -11.16
C VAL A 167 -13.68 -9.42 -11.11
N THR A 168 -14.10 -10.09 -12.17
CA THR A 168 -13.94 -11.53 -12.36
C THR A 168 -13.37 -11.83 -13.75
N GLY A 169 -12.86 -13.04 -13.93
CA GLY A 169 -12.35 -13.51 -15.23
C GLY A 169 -10.94 -14.12 -15.14
N THR A 170 -10.34 -14.37 -16.30
CA THR A 170 -8.97 -14.88 -16.40
C THR A 170 -7.96 -13.82 -15.96
N ASN A 171 -6.76 -14.22 -15.54
CA ASN A 171 -5.71 -13.32 -15.08
C ASN A 171 -5.42 -12.19 -16.07
N SER A 172 -5.27 -12.49 -17.35
CA SER A 172 -4.95 -11.50 -18.37
C SER A 172 -6.09 -10.49 -18.58
N PHE A 173 -7.35 -10.94 -18.52
CA PHE A 173 -8.51 -10.07 -18.63
C PHE A 173 -8.65 -9.18 -17.39
N ARG A 174 -8.58 -9.76 -16.18
CA ARG A 174 -8.69 -9.02 -14.92
C ARG A 174 -7.63 -7.93 -14.81
N ASN A 175 -6.36 -8.24 -15.13
CA ASN A 175 -5.28 -7.26 -15.04
C ASN A 175 -5.49 -6.08 -16.00
N ARG A 176 -5.95 -6.33 -17.24
CA ARG A 176 -6.27 -5.25 -18.17
C ARG A 176 -7.44 -4.39 -17.70
N LEU A 177 -8.50 -5.06 -17.22
CA LEU A 177 -9.70 -4.37 -16.72
C LEU A 177 -9.39 -3.56 -15.47
N LYS A 178 -8.63 -4.13 -14.52
CA LYS A 178 -8.13 -3.45 -13.32
C LYS A 178 -7.37 -2.18 -13.69
N THR A 179 -6.36 -2.28 -14.54
CA THR A 179 -5.59 -1.11 -15.00
C THR A 179 -6.45 -0.03 -15.64
N ALA A 180 -7.45 -0.43 -16.43
CA ALA A 180 -8.35 0.51 -17.09
C ALA A 180 -9.31 1.20 -16.11
N LEU A 181 -9.78 0.49 -15.09
CA LEU A 181 -10.67 1.01 -14.06
C LEU A 181 -9.91 1.92 -13.07
N GLU A 182 -8.71 1.52 -12.65
CA GLU A 182 -7.85 2.32 -11.76
C GLU A 182 -7.47 3.66 -12.38
N LYS A 183 -7.20 3.70 -13.69
CA LYS A 183 -7.01 4.96 -14.43
C LYS A 183 -8.22 5.90 -14.39
N LYS A 184 -9.40 5.38 -14.07
CA LYS A 184 -10.64 6.14 -13.90
C LYS A 184 -11.03 6.30 -12.43
N CYS A 185 -10.09 6.09 -11.52
CA CYS A 185 -10.28 6.20 -10.07
C CYS A 185 -11.34 5.25 -9.48
N TYR A 186 -11.55 4.07 -10.10
CA TYR A 186 -12.34 3.01 -9.49
C TYR A 186 -11.47 2.12 -8.61
N VAL A 187 -11.98 1.74 -7.44
CA VAL A 187 -11.40 0.68 -6.63
C VAL A 187 -11.85 -0.66 -7.19
N THR A 188 -10.91 -1.57 -7.43
CA THR A 188 -11.22 -2.89 -7.99
C THR A 188 -11.10 -3.97 -6.93
N ASN A 189 -12.15 -4.77 -6.76
CA ASN A 189 -12.19 -5.93 -5.88
C ASN A 189 -12.23 -7.22 -6.72
N GLU A 190 -11.22 -8.05 -6.59
CA GLU A 190 -11.20 -9.37 -7.25
C GLU A 190 -12.09 -10.36 -6.48
N VAL A 191 -13.22 -10.73 -7.07
CA VAL A 191 -14.21 -11.61 -6.42
C VAL A 191 -14.07 -13.06 -6.84
N CYS A 192 -13.66 -13.29 -8.10
CA CYS A 192 -13.53 -14.63 -8.64
C CYS A 192 -12.41 -14.67 -9.67
N LYS A 193 -11.65 -15.76 -9.66
CA LYS A 193 -10.60 -16.06 -10.61
C LYS A 193 -11.03 -17.25 -11.49
N LEU A 194 -10.94 -17.07 -12.80
CA LEU A 194 -11.10 -18.15 -13.77
C LEU A 194 -9.71 -18.61 -14.22
N ASP A 195 -9.37 -19.85 -13.92
CA ASP A 195 -8.20 -20.49 -14.44
C ASP A 195 -8.58 -21.35 -15.65
N VAL A 196 -7.83 -21.20 -16.73
CA VAL A 196 -7.99 -21.97 -17.96
C VAL A 196 -6.80 -22.92 -18.04
N SER A 197 -7.09 -24.20 -18.08
CA SER A 197 -6.06 -25.25 -18.24
C SER A 197 -6.33 -26.07 -19.49
N ALA A 198 -5.25 -26.62 -20.06
CA ALA A 198 -5.38 -27.55 -21.18
C ALA A 198 -6.07 -28.83 -20.69
N TYR A 199 -7.04 -29.28 -21.43
CA TYR A 199 -7.64 -30.59 -21.23
C TYR A 199 -6.85 -31.63 -22.06
N GLU A 200 -6.18 -32.52 -21.38
CA GLU A 200 -5.37 -33.58 -22.02
C GLU A 200 -6.17 -34.89 -22.13
N ASN A 201 -6.31 -35.37 -23.35
CA ASN A 201 -6.82 -36.72 -23.58
C ASN A 201 -6.18 -37.32 -24.86
N SER A 202 -6.37 -38.61 -25.03
CA SER A 202 -5.88 -39.33 -26.21
C SER A 202 -6.46 -38.83 -27.54
N THR A 203 -7.70 -38.34 -27.53
CA THR A 203 -8.35 -37.79 -28.72
C THR A 203 -7.64 -36.54 -29.21
N ILE A 204 -7.32 -35.60 -28.33
CA ILE A 204 -6.56 -34.38 -28.69
C ILE A 204 -5.21 -34.73 -29.28
N LYS A 205 -4.48 -35.64 -28.65
CA LYS A 205 -3.19 -36.10 -29.16
C LYS A 205 -3.31 -36.69 -30.57
N ASN A 206 -4.33 -37.52 -30.82
CA ASN A 206 -4.54 -38.15 -32.13
C ASN A 206 -4.95 -37.11 -33.17
N VAL A 207 -5.79 -36.14 -32.83
CA VAL A 207 -6.19 -35.03 -33.75
C VAL A 207 -4.98 -34.20 -34.12
N LEU A 208 -4.15 -33.82 -33.13
CA LEU A 208 -2.95 -33.04 -33.41
C LEU A 208 -1.93 -33.82 -34.27
N ALA A 209 -1.73 -35.10 -34.00
CA ALA A 209 -0.83 -35.94 -34.81
C ALA A 209 -1.27 -36.04 -36.28
N ASN A 210 -2.54 -35.84 -36.57
CA ASN A 210 -3.12 -35.86 -37.90
C ASN A 210 -3.56 -34.49 -38.38
N ILE A 211 -3.00 -33.43 -37.88
CA ILE A 211 -3.44 -32.05 -38.11
C ILE A 211 -3.37 -31.66 -39.60
N SER A 212 -2.41 -32.20 -40.32
CA SER A 212 -2.24 -32.00 -41.75
C SER A 212 -3.39 -32.55 -42.63
N ALA A 213 -4.27 -33.39 -42.08
CA ALA A 213 -5.47 -33.86 -42.77
C ALA A 213 -6.61 -32.84 -42.75
N TYR A 214 -6.48 -31.75 -42.02
CA TYR A 214 -7.49 -30.68 -41.93
C TYR A 214 -7.11 -29.51 -42.82
N GLU A 215 -8.04 -28.99 -43.59
CA GLU A 215 -7.85 -27.78 -44.42
C GLU A 215 -7.81 -26.51 -43.55
N TRP A 216 -8.51 -26.52 -42.40
CA TRP A 216 -8.66 -25.35 -41.53
C TRP A 216 -8.55 -25.74 -40.08
N VAL A 217 -7.84 -24.90 -39.30
CA VAL A 217 -7.85 -24.91 -37.84
C VAL A 217 -8.41 -23.58 -37.36
N VAL A 218 -9.52 -23.61 -36.65
CA VAL A 218 -10.18 -22.40 -36.15
C VAL A 218 -9.98 -22.29 -34.63
N LEU A 219 -9.30 -21.23 -34.20
CA LEU A 219 -9.04 -20.94 -32.80
C LEU A 219 -9.87 -19.72 -32.40
N THR A 220 -10.80 -19.90 -31.45
CA THR A 220 -11.82 -18.90 -31.12
C THR A 220 -11.43 -18.01 -29.90
N SER A 221 -10.30 -18.27 -29.27
CA SER A 221 -9.86 -17.51 -28.11
C SER A 221 -8.33 -17.45 -28.01
N ARG A 222 -7.83 -16.40 -27.36
CA ARG A 222 -6.38 -16.25 -27.09
C ARG A 222 -5.81 -17.45 -26.32
N ASN A 223 -6.51 -17.88 -25.26
CA ASN A 223 -6.08 -19.05 -24.48
C ASN A 223 -6.07 -20.32 -25.36
N GLY A 224 -7.04 -20.46 -26.27
CA GLY A 224 -7.05 -21.56 -27.24
C GLY A 224 -5.83 -21.58 -28.14
N VAL A 225 -5.38 -20.40 -28.61
CA VAL A 225 -4.14 -20.27 -29.39
C VAL A 225 -2.92 -20.68 -28.56
N GLU A 226 -2.80 -20.14 -27.36
CA GLU A 226 -1.67 -20.42 -26.46
C GLU A 226 -1.57 -21.94 -26.16
N ILE A 227 -2.70 -22.57 -25.75
CA ILE A 227 -2.78 -24.00 -25.45
C ILE A 227 -2.50 -24.84 -26.70
N PHE A 228 -3.03 -24.42 -27.85
CA PHE A 228 -2.77 -25.13 -29.11
C PHE A 228 -1.29 -25.14 -29.45
N MET A 229 -0.64 -23.98 -29.42
CA MET A 229 0.79 -23.86 -29.70
C MET A 229 1.68 -24.62 -28.69
N GLU A 230 1.30 -24.63 -27.42
CA GLU A 230 1.98 -25.42 -26.39
C GLU A 230 1.87 -26.92 -26.69
N ASN A 231 0.69 -27.41 -27.08
CA ASN A 231 0.51 -28.81 -27.43
C ASN A 231 1.26 -29.20 -28.71
N MET A 232 1.30 -28.34 -29.74
CA MET A 232 2.10 -28.54 -30.95
C MET A 232 3.58 -28.77 -30.58
N LYS A 233 4.15 -27.88 -29.76
CA LYS A 233 5.51 -28.03 -29.24
C LYS A 233 5.71 -29.29 -28.41
N LYS A 234 4.79 -29.57 -27.50
CA LYS A 234 4.84 -30.73 -26.59
C LYS A 234 4.90 -32.04 -27.35
N TYR A 235 4.16 -32.15 -28.45
CA TYR A 235 4.11 -33.36 -29.26
C TYR A 235 5.04 -33.34 -30.49
N SER A 236 5.92 -32.31 -30.59
CA SER A 236 6.87 -32.12 -31.70
C SER A 236 6.17 -32.21 -33.11
N ILE A 237 5.04 -31.51 -33.21
CA ILE A 237 4.27 -31.41 -34.46
C ILE A 237 4.59 -30.07 -35.09
N ASP A 238 5.07 -30.09 -36.33
CA ASP A 238 5.41 -28.91 -37.13
C ASP A 238 4.19 -28.35 -37.91
#